data_7b7f73a77426bed9faa7561a596f7fde
#
_entry.id   7b7f73a77426bed9faa7561a596f7fde
#
_cell.length_a   1.000
_cell.length_b   1.000
_cell.length_c   1.000
_cell.angle_alpha   90.00
_cell.angle_beta   90.00
_cell.angle_gamma   90.00
#
_symmetry.space_group_name_H-M   'P 1'
#
loop_
_entity.id
_entity.type
_entity.pdbx_description
1 polymer ?
#
loop_
_entity_poly.entity_id
_entity_poly.type
_entity_poly.pdbx_seq_one_letter_code
_entity_poly.pdbx_strand_id
1 'polypeptide(L)'
;MTKEYATLAGGCFWCMVKPFTSYPGIKSVVSGYSGGHVDNPTYEQVCTNQTGHVEAVQITFDPDVTSFENILDIYFKTFDPTDDQGQFFDRGESYQPVIFYHDEHQKKAAEFKKQQLNEQGIFKKPVITPIKPYKNFYPAEDYHQDYYKKNPVHYYQYQRGSGRKAFIESHWGNQNA
;
A
#
# COMPACT_ATOMS: atom_id res chain seq x y z
N MET A 1 -9.37 19.34 -15.15
CA MET A 1 -8.33 18.39 -14.75
C MET A 1 -8.97 17.13 -14.20
N THR A 2 -8.70 16.03 -14.87
CA THR A 2 -9.20 14.74 -14.45
C THR A 2 -8.37 14.22 -13.28
N LYS A 3 -9.04 13.66 -12.28
CA LYS A 3 -8.37 13.02 -11.13
C LYS A 3 -8.95 11.63 -10.94
N GLU A 4 -8.09 10.70 -10.61
CA GLU A 4 -8.50 9.36 -10.19
C GLU A 4 -7.86 9.02 -8.85
N TYR A 5 -8.42 8.02 -8.19
CA TYR A 5 -7.98 7.59 -6.87
C TYR A 5 -7.57 6.13 -6.91
N ALA A 6 -6.46 5.82 -6.21
CA ALA A 6 -6.04 4.46 -5.94
C ALA A 6 -5.94 4.30 -4.43
N THR A 7 -6.56 3.26 -3.88
CA THR A 7 -6.55 2.97 -2.44
C THR A 7 -5.90 1.62 -2.23
N LEU A 8 -4.71 1.61 -1.62
CA LEU A 8 -3.84 0.46 -1.57
C LEU A 8 -3.31 0.24 -0.16
N ALA A 9 -3.31 -0.99 0.30
CA ALA A 9 -2.75 -1.40 1.59
C ALA A 9 -1.58 -2.35 1.38
N GLY A 10 -0.52 -2.17 2.12
CA GLY A 10 0.69 -3.00 2.02
C GLY A 10 1.44 -3.08 3.35
N GLY A 11 0.73 -3.20 4.45
CA GLY A 11 1.31 -3.19 5.79
C GLY A 11 1.40 -1.78 6.35
N CYS A 12 2.46 -1.49 7.10
CA CYS A 12 2.61 -0.18 7.70
C CYS A 12 2.59 0.94 6.66
N PHE A 13 1.66 1.87 6.80
CA PHE A 13 1.49 2.94 5.81
C PHE A 13 2.64 3.95 5.79
N TRP A 14 3.47 4.01 6.82
CA TRP A 14 4.69 4.84 6.77
C TRP A 14 5.58 4.46 5.59
N CYS A 15 5.61 3.18 5.23
CA CYS A 15 6.45 2.66 4.15
C CYS A 15 5.77 2.71 2.78
N MET A 16 4.50 3.09 2.73
CA MET A 16 3.69 3.09 1.51
C MET A 16 3.56 4.48 0.87
N VAL A 17 4.13 5.52 1.47
CA VAL A 17 4.00 6.90 0.98
C VAL A 17 5.15 7.27 0.05
N LYS A 18 6.37 7.14 0.53
CA LYS A 18 7.57 7.58 -0.18
C LYS A 18 7.69 7.04 -1.61
N PRO A 19 7.41 5.75 -1.87
CA PRO A 19 7.58 5.21 -3.23
C PRO A 19 6.74 5.93 -4.28
N PHE A 20 5.64 6.56 -3.88
CA PHE A 20 4.71 7.21 -4.82
C PHE A 20 4.89 8.71 -4.93
N THR A 21 5.35 9.39 -3.87
CA THR A 21 5.27 10.85 -3.77
C THR A 21 6.05 11.60 -4.85
N SER A 22 7.14 11.04 -5.35
CA SER A 22 7.95 11.69 -6.38
C SER A 22 7.65 11.20 -7.80
N TYR A 23 6.68 10.30 -7.94
CA TYR A 23 6.37 9.73 -9.26
C TYR A 23 5.53 10.72 -10.08
N PRO A 24 5.85 10.89 -11.39
CA PRO A 24 5.09 11.82 -12.22
C PRO A 24 3.60 11.50 -12.26
N GLY A 25 2.77 12.53 -12.13
CA GLY A 25 1.31 12.39 -12.17
C GLY A 25 0.66 12.15 -10.81
N ILE A 26 1.45 11.91 -9.76
CA ILE A 26 0.91 11.74 -8.42
C ILE A 26 0.68 13.13 -7.80
N LYS A 27 -0.57 13.40 -7.44
CA LYS A 27 -0.98 14.69 -6.86
C LYS A 27 -0.84 14.68 -5.34
N SER A 28 -1.27 13.59 -4.70
CA SER A 28 -1.18 13.44 -3.25
C SER A 28 -1.19 11.98 -2.85
N VAL A 29 -0.59 11.69 -1.69
CA VAL A 29 -0.62 10.37 -1.06
C VAL A 29 -0.97 10.60 0.41
N VAL A 30 -2.13 10.10 0.83
CA VAL A 30 -2.64 10.27 2.19
C VAL A 30 -2.67 8.92 2.89
N SER A 31 -2.03 8.84 4.04
CA SER A 31 -2.10 7.65 4.91
C SER A 31 -3.44 7.63 5.64
N GLY A 32 -4.04 6.45 5.78
CA GLY A 32 -5.32 6.32 6.44
C GLY A 32 -5.74 4.89 6.68
N TYR A 33 -7.02 4.73 6.94
CA TYR A 33 -7.64 3.46 7.29
C TYR A 33 -8.79 3.17 6.33
N SER A 34 -8.88 1.92 5.87
CA SER A 34 -9.84 1.57 4.83
C SER A 34 -10.40 0.16 5.01
N GLY A 35 -11.63 -0.03 4.57
CA GLY A 35 -12.27 -1.34 4.46
C GLY A 35 -13.00 -1.83 5.70
N GLY A 36 -12.92 -1.11 6.81
CA GLY A 36 -13.53 -1.53 8.07
C GLY A 36 -14.95 -1.02 8.29
N HIS A 37 -15.47 -1.32 9.49
CA HIS A 37 -16.86 -1.02 9.85
C HIS A 37 -16.99 0.09 10.91
N VAL A 38 -15.88 0.61 11.44
CA VAL A 38 -15.86 1.69 12.43
C VAL A 38 -15.70 3.02 11.71
N ASP A 39 -16.60 3.97 11.97
CA ASP A 39 -16.51 5.31 11.40
C ASP A 39 -15.48 6.14 12.15
N ASN A 40 -14.70 6.92 11.41
CA ASN A 40 -13.67 7.81 11.97
C ASN A 40 -12.79 7.12 13.01
N PRO A 41 -12.15 5.98 12.66
CA PRO A 41 -11.37 5.24 13.64
C PRO A 41 -10.10 6.00 14.03
N THR A 42 -9.63 5.75 15.25
CA THR A 42 -8.31 6.22 15.68
C THR A 42 -7.26 5.15 15.38
N TYR A 43 -5.99 5.56 15.36
CA TYR A 43 -4.88 4.63 15.21
C TYR A 43 -4.93 3.52 16.26
N GLU A 44 -5.19 3.88 17.51
CA GLU A 44 -5.26 2.93 18.61
C GLU A 44 -6.38 1.90 18.39
N GLN A 45 -7.53 2.35 17.90
CA GLN A 45 -8.64 1.43 17.59
C GLN A 45 -8.27 0.47 16.46
N VAL A 46 -7.63 0.95 15.40
CA VAL A 46 -7.22 0.10 14.28
C VAL A 46 -6.18 -0.94 14.73
N CYS A 47 -5.27 -0.55 15.61
CA CYS A 47 -4.25 -1.46 16.15
C CYS A 47 -4.83 -2.61 16.96
N THR A 48 -6.08 -2.51 17.44
CA THR A 48 -6.74 -3.62 18.14
C THR A 48 -7.12 -4.77 17.20
N ASN A 49 -7.09 -4.56 15.90
CA ASN A 49 -7.56 -5.51 14.87
C ASN A 49 -9.06 -5.84 14.98
N GLN A 50 -9.85 -4.93 15.58
CA GLN A 50 -11.29 -5.12 15.77
C GLN A 50 -12.15 -4.18 14.94
N THR A 51 -11.54 -3.27 14.18
CA THR A 51 -12.28 -2.31 13.36
C THR A 51 -12.58 -2.81 11.96
N GLY A 52 -11.89 -3.86 11.53
CA GLY A 52 -11.93 -4.32 10.14
C GLY A 52 -11.12 -3.47 9.17
N HIS A 53 -10.59 -2.34 9.63
CA HIS A 53 -9.76 -1.47 8.80
C HIS A 53 -8.35 -2.01 8.66
N VAL A 54 -7.74 -1.74 7.48
CA VAL A 54 -6.31 -1.92 7.26
C VAL A 54 -5.66 -0.54 7.12
N GLU A 55 -4.38 -0.46 7.46
CA GLU A 55 -3.59 0.72 7.14
C GLU A 55 -3.40 0.77 5.63
N ALA A 56 -3.72 1.92 5.05
CA ALA A 56 -3.72 2.09 3.60
C ALA A 56 -3.24 3.48 3.22
N VAL A 57 -2.94 3.65 1.94
CA VAL A 57 -2.72 4.97 1.36
C VAL A 57 -3.77 5.21 0.29
N GLN A 58 -4.27 6.43 0.20
CA GLN A 58 -5.10 6.86 -0.90
C GLN A 58 -4.30 7.82 -1.76
N ILE A 59 -4.12 7.44 -3.01
CA ILE A 59 -3.32 8.17 -3.99
C ILE A 59 -4.27 8.88 -4.93
N THR A 60 -4.09 10.20 -5.06
CA THR A 60 -4.78 10.98 -6.08
C THR A 60 -3.80 11.17 -7.23
N PHE A 61 -4.21 10.79 -8.44
CA PHE A 61 -3.32 10.87 -9.61
C PHE A 61 -4.03 11.44 -10.84
N ASP A 62 -3.21 11.94 -11.76
CA ASP A 62 -3.66 12.48 -13.04
C ASP A 62 -3.56 11.37 -14.10
N PRO A 63 -4.70 10.86 -14.62
CA PRO A 63 -4.69 9.77 -15.59
C PRO A 63 -4.12 10.16 -16.95
N ASP A 64 -3.94 11.45 -17.21
CA ASP A 64 -3.29 11.92 -18.43
C ASP A 64 -1.76 11.81 -18.35
N VAL A 65 -1.20 11.71 -17.13
CA VAL A 65 0.25 11.64 -16.91
C VAL A 65 0.68 10.23 -16.51
N THR A 66 -0.10 9.55 -15.70
CA THR A 66 0.19 8.18 -15.23
C THR A 66 -1.08 7.34 -15.29
N SER A 67 -0.97 6.08 -14.88
CA SER A 67 -2.10 5.15 -14.91
C SER A 67 -2.16 4.34 -13.62
N PHE A 68 -3.31 3.72 -13.38
CA PHE A 68 -3.45 2.78 -12.27
C PHE A 68 -2.48 1.60 -12.42
N GLU A 69 -2.25 1.16 -13.64
CA GLU A 69 -1.29 0.09 -13.95
C GLU A 69 0.12 0.45 -13.53
N ASN A 70 0.56 1.69 -13.81
CA ASN A 70 1.86 2.18 -13.36
C ASN A 70 1.95 2.25 -11.83
N ILE A 71 0.87 2.65 -11.18
CA ILE A 71 0.80 2.70 -9.72
C ILE A 71 0.91 1.29 -9.14
N LEU A 72 0.26 0.31 -9.77
CA LEU A 72 0.37 -1.09 -9.35
C LEU A 72 1.80 -1.62 -9.51
N ASP A 73 2.52 -1.22 -10.55
CA ASP A 73 3.91 -1.61 -10.72
C ASP A 73 4.78 -1.15 -9.56
N ILE A 74 4.57 0.07 -9.09
CA ILE A 74 5.27 0.58 -7.92
C ILE A 74 4.82 -0.16 -6.66
N TYR A 75 3.51 -0.32 -6.50
CA TYR A 75 2.89 -0.95 -5.33
C TYR A 75 3.46 -2.34 -5.06
N PHE A 76 3.49 -3.20 -6.08
CA PHE A 76 3.95 -4.57 -5.92
C PHE A 76 5.46 -4.69 -5.64
N LYS A 77 6.21 -3.60 -5.75
CA LYS A 77 7.63 -3.55 -5.39
C LYS A 77 7.87 -3.05 -3.96
N THR A 78 6.83 -2.79 -3.19
CA THR A 78 6.96 -2.16 -1.87
C THR A 78 6.63 -3.07 -0.70
N PHE A 79 6.09 -4.26 -0.95
CA PHE A 79 5.64 -5.17 0.09
C PHE A 79 5.74 -6.62 -0.36
N ASP A 80 5.38 -7.56 0.54
CA ASP A 80 5.34 -9.00 0.22
C ASP A 80 3.91 -9.37 -0.22
N PRO A 81 3.66 -9.50 -1.52
CA PRO A 81 2.31 -9.81 -2.01
C PRO A 81 1.88 -11.26 -1.81
N THR A 82 2.77 -12.10 -1.28
CA THR A 82 2.47 -13.50 -0.98
C THR A 82 2.03 -13.73 0.46
N ASP A 83 2.01 -12.67 1.28
CA ASP A 83 1.65 -12.72 2.69
C ASP A 83 0.35 -11.95 2.92
N ASP A 84 -0.70 -12.64 3.37
CA ASP A 84 -2.00 -12.05 3.68
C ASP A 84 -2.30 -11.99 5.19
N GLN A 85 -1.31 -12.25 6.05
CA GLN A 85 -1.48 -12.23 7.51
C GLN A 85 -0.84 -11.00 8.14
N GLY A 86 -0.35 -10.08 7.35
CA GLY A 86 0.38 -8.90 7.75
C GLY A 86 1.54 -8.64 6.81
N GLN A 87 2.52 -7.87 7.26
CA GLN A 87 3.74 -7.61 6.48
C GLN A 87 4.93 -7.57 7.42
N PHE A 88 5.88 -8.45 7.15
CA PHE A 88 7.15 -8.50 7.89
C PHE A 88 6.93 -8.66 9.40
N PHE A 89 7.43 -7.74 10.22
CA PHE A 89 7.20 -7.78 11.67
C PHE A 89 5.83 -7.27 12.09
N ASP A 90 5.13 -6.58 11.19
CA ASP A 90 3.79 -6.06 11.47
C ASP A 90 2.76 -7.13 11.12
N ARG A 91 2.21 -7.76 12.15
CA ARG A 91 1.30 -8.90 11.98
C ARG A 91 -0.11 -8.54 12.40
N GLY A 92 -1.08 -9.15 11.76
CA GLY A 92 -2.48 -9.00 12.10
C GLY A 92 -3.29 -8.31 11.00
N GLU A 93 -4.60 -8.23 11.23
CA GLU A 93 -5.57 -7.76 10.24
C GLU A 93 -5.28 -6.35 9.73
N SER A 94 -4.88 -5.43 10.62
CA SER A 94 -4.63 -4.04 10.23
C SER A 94 -3.44 -3.87 9.28
N TYR A 95 -2.60 -4.88 9.15
CA TYR A 95 -1.42 -4.85 8.28
C TYR A 95 -1.53 -5.77 7.06
N GLN A 96 -2.72 -6.24 6.76
CA GLN A 96 -2.94 -7.05 5.56
C GLN A 96 -2.82 -6.21 4.30
N PRO A 97 -2.22 -6.75 3.21
CA PRO A 97 -2.25 -6.07 1.93
C PRO A 97 -3.63 -6.23 1.28
N VAL A 98 -4.11 -5.18 0.65
CA VAL A 98 -5.39 -5.18 -0.07
C VAL A 98 -5.33 -4.16 -1.19
N ILE A 99 -5.87 -4.51 -2.35
CA ILE A 99 -6.14 -3.54 -3.42
C ILE A 99 -7.64 -3.25 -3.40
N PHE A 100 -7.99 -2.00 -3.07
CA PHE A 100 -9.39 -1.56 -3.09
C PHE A 100 -9.68 -0.90 -4.45
N TYR A 101 -10.46 -1.56 -5.29
CA TYR A 101 -10.76 -1.02 -6.62
C TYR A 101 -11.95 -0.04 -6.55
N HIS A 102 -11.81 1.07 -7.25
CA HIS A 102 -12.85 2.11 -7.33
C HIS A 102 -13.80 1.89 -8.51
N ASP A 103 -13.36 1.13 -9.51
CA ASP A 103 -14.15 0.83 -10.70
C ASP A 103 -13.70 -0.51 -11.30
N GLU A 104 -14.42 -0.94 -12.34
CA GLU A 104 -14.17 -2.22 -12.98
C GLU A 104 -12.82 -2.26 -13.70
N HIS A 105 -12.36 -1.13 -14.23
CA HIS A 105 -11.05 -1.04 -14.86
C HIS A 105 -9.94 -1.37 -13.86
N GLN A 106 -10.01 -0.79 -12.66
CA GLN A 106 -9.03 -1.04 -11.61
C GLN A 106 -9.05 -2.50 -11.16
N LYS A 107 -10.26 -3.09 -11.03
CA LYS A 107 -10.38 -4.51 -10.68
C LYS A 107 -9.67 -5.40 -11.68
N LYS A 108 -9.94 -5.19 -12.96
CA LYS A 108 -9.33 -5.98 -14.04
C LYS A 108 -7.83 -5.78 -14.11
N ALA A 109 -7.36 -4.54 -13.95
CA ALA A 109 -5.93 -4.23 -13.94
C ALA A 109 -5.22 -4.95 -12.80
N ALA A 110 -5.82 -4.97 -11.60
CA ALA A 110 -5.27 -5.66 -10.45
C ALA A 110 -5.21 -7.17 -10.65
N GLU A 111 -6.29 -7.76 -11.16
CA GLU A 111 -6.35 -9.20 -11.46
C GLU A 111 -5.28 -9.59 -12.49
N PHE A 112 -5.17 -8.81 -13.55
CA PHE A 112 -4.17 -9.04 -14.60
C PHE A 112 -2.75 -8.96 -14.04
N LYS A 113 -2.46 -7.96 -13.21
CA LYS A 113 -1.13 -7.80 -12.63
C LYS A 113 -0.76 -8.96 -11.71
N LYS A 114 -1.68 -9.44 -10.90
CA LYS A 114 -1.45 -10.61 -10.05
C LYS A 114 -1.12 -11.84 -10.89
N GLN A 115 -1.89 -12.08 -11.94
CA GLN A 115 -1.64 -13.20 -12.85
C GLN A 115 -0.27 -13.07 -13.51
N GLN A 116 0.08 -11.88 -13.99
CA GLN A 116 1.36 -11.63 -14.63
C GLN A 116 2.54 -11.92 -13.68
N LEU A 117 2.44 -11.45 -12.43
CA LEU A 117 3.50 -11.69 -11.44
C LEU A 117 3.65 -13.18 -11.12
N ASN A 118 2.55 -13.91 -11.04
CA ASN A 118 2.59 -15.36 -10.82
C ASN A 118 3.22 -16.10 -12.00
N GLU A 119 2.92 -15.67 -13.22
CA GLU A 119 3.51 -16.27 -14.42
C GLU A 119 5.00 -15.97 -14.55
N GLN A 120 5.43 -14.80 -14.12
CA GLN A 120 6.85 -14.41 -14.15
C GLN A 120 7.69 -15.15 -13.10
N GLY A 121 7.06 -15.69 -12.06
CA GLY A 121 7.75 -16.44 -11.03
C GLY A 121 8.73 -15.62 -10.20
N ILE A 122 8.47 -14.32 -10.03
CA ILE A 122 9.33 -13.42 -9.26
C ILE A 122 9.38 -13.84 -7.79
N PHE A 123 8.24 -14.27 -7.25
CA PHE A 123 8.12 -14.72 -5.86
C PHE A 123 8.06 -16.24 -5.80
N LYS A 124 8.62 -16.81 -4.74
CA LYS A 124 8.61 -18.27 -4.54
C LYS A 124 7.23 -18.84 -4.24
N LYS A 125 6.34 -18.00 -3.71
CA LYS A 125 4.95 -18.34 -3.39
C LYS A 125 4.01 -17.58 -4.29
N PRO A 126 2.75 -18.02 -4.43
CA PRO A 126 1.76 -17.29 -5.21
C PRO A 126 1.48 -15.90 -4.64
N VAL A 127 1.24 -14.94 -5.52
CA VAL A 127 0.72 -13.62 -5.15
C VAL A 127 -0.74 -13.80 -4.77
N ILE A 128 -1.08 -13.52 -3.52
CA ILE A 128 -2.43 -13.75 -2.97
C ILE A 128 -3.07 -12.47 -2.45
N THR A 129 -2.53 -11.31 -2.80
CA THR A 129 -3.06 -10.02 -2.37
C THR A 129 -4.56 -9.90 -2.71
N PRO A 130 -5.43 -9.71 -1.71
CA PRO A 130 -6.87 -9.57 -1.97
C PRO A 130 -7.21 -8.34 -2.81
N ILE A 131 -8.23 -8.47 -3.64
CA ILE A 131 -8.77 -7.39 -4.46
C ILE A 131 -10.23 -7.21 -4.03
N LYS A 132 -10.54 -6.07 -3.40
CA LYS A 132 -11.85 -5.81 -2.82
C LYS A 132 -12.43 -4.50 -3.33
N PRO A 133 -13.77 -4.35 -3.36
CA PRO A 133 -14.37 -3.08 -3.73
C PRO A 133 -14.08 -2.01 -2.68
N TYR A 134 -13.82 -0.80 -3.15
CA TYR A 134 -13.64 0.35 -2.28
C TYR A 134 -14.92 0.63 -1.50
N LYS A 135 -14.79 0.79 -0.20
CA LYS A 135 -15.92 1.03 0.69
C LYS A 135 -15.82 2.39 1.37
N ASN A 136 -14.67 2.68 1.95
CA ASN A 136 -14.42 3.90 2.71
C ASN A 136 -12.94 4.17 2.82
N PHE A 137 -12.61 5.40 3.24
CA PHE A 137 -11.24 5.76 3.60
C PHE A 137 -11.30 6.91 4.60
N TYR A 138 -10.63 6.74 5.73
CA TYR A 138 -10.52 7.77 6.77
C TYR A 138 -9.05 8.16 6.90
N PRO A 139 -8.70 9.44 6.62
CA PRO A 139 -7.32 9.88 6.79
C PRO A 139 -6.82 9.65 8.21
N ALA A 140 -5.59 9.19 8.33
CA ALA A 140 -4.95 8.99 9.61
C ALA A 140 -4.59 10.33 10.24
N GLU A 141 -4.26 10.28 11.51
CA GLU A 141 -3.84 11.43 12.29
C GLU A 141 -2.65 12.13 11.62
N ASP A 142 -2.53 13.41 11.82
CA ASP A 142 -1.55 14.24 11.11
C ASP A 142 -0.10 13.78 11.34
N TYR A 143 0.21 13.27 12.53
CA TYR A 143 1.56 12.80 12.83
C TYR A 143 1.99 11.58 12.02
N HIS A 144 1.06 10.85 11.41
CA HIS A 144 1.35 9.73 10.51
C HIS A 144 1.61 10.18 9.07
N GLN A 145 1.15 11.37 8.69
CA GLN A 145 1.30 11.85 7.32
C GLN A 145 2.75 12.20 7.04
N ASP A 146 3.27 11.75 5.89
CA ASP A 146 4.66 11.97 5.48
C ASP A 146 5.68 11.61 6.58
N TYR A 147 5.45 10.50 7.25
CA TYR A 147 6.26 10.10 8.40
C TYR A 147 7.76 10.04 8.08
N TYR A 148 8.12 9.61 6.89
CA TYR A 148 9.53 9.53 6.48
C TYR A 148 10.21 10.89 6.42
N LYS A 149 9.46 11.97 6.22
CA LYS A 149 9.98 13.34 6.25
C LYS A 149 10.07 13.89 7.66
N LYS A 150 9.08 13.57 8.49
CA LYS A 150 8.98 14.10 9.86
C LYS A 150 9.94 13.40 10.81
N ASN A 151 10.18 12.10 10.61
CA ASN A 151 10.99 11.26 11.48
C ASN A 151 11.91 10.37 10.66
N PRO A 152 12.87 10.95 9.89
CA PRO A 152 13.65 10.16 8.93
C PRO A 152 14.51 9.07 9.56
N VAL A 153 15.10 9.33 10.73
CA VAL A 153 15.97 8.34 11.40
C VAL A 153 15.14 7.15 11.87
N HIS A 154 14.02 7.41 12.55
CA HIS A 154 13.13 6.35 13.03
C HIS A 154 12.53 5.55 11.86
N TYR A 155 12.16 6.24 10.79
CA TYR A 155 11.65 5.60 9.58
C TYR A 155 12.67 4.62 8.98
N TYR A 156 13.90 5.04 8.85
CA TYR A 156 14.98 4.19 8.32
C TYR A 156 15.23 2.98 9.20
N GLN A 157 15.31 3.20 10.51
CA GLN A 157 15.51 2.10 11.47
C GLN A 157 14.36 1.10 11.41
N TYR A 158 13.15 1.59 11.35
CA TYR A 158 11.94 0.77 11.25
C TYR A 158 11.91 -0.05 9.96
N GLN A 159 12.15 0.59 8.83
CA GLN A 159 12.11 -0.07 7.52
C GLN A 159 13.14 -1.20 7.42
N ARG A 160 14.33 -0.97 7.94
CA ARG A 160 15.39 -1.98 7.98
C ARG A 160 15.08 -3.07 8.99
N GLY A 161 14.71 -2.70 10.19
CA GLY A 161 14.47 -3.64 11.29
C GLY A 161 13.29 -4.56 11.04
N SER A 162 12.29 -4.11 10.27
CA SER A 162 11.10 -4.93 9.95
C SER A 162 11.39 -6.03 8.92
N GLY A 163 12.47 -5.91 8.16
CA GLY A 163 12.79 -6.84 7.06
C GLY A 163 12.27 -6.41 5.70
N ARG A 164 11.49 -5.32 5.64
CA ARG A 164 10.90 -4.85 4.38
C ARG A 164 11.95 -4.48 3.34
N LYS A 165 12.96 -3.71 3.73
CA LYS A 165 14.00 -3.27 2.80
C LYS A 165 14.78 -4.44 2.22
N ALA A 166 15.17 -5.39 3.05
CA ALA A 166 15.90 -6.57 2.61
C ALA A 166 15.08 -7.41 1.65
N PHE A 167 13.78 -7.57 1.91
CA PHE A 167 12.88 -8.30 1.03
C PHE A 167 12.77 -7.65 -0.35
N ILE A 168 12.58 -6.33 -0.39
CA ILE A 168 12.46 -5.59 -1.65
C ILE A 168 13.74 -5.73 -2.46
N GLU A 169 14.89 -5.54 -1.83
CA GLU A 169 16.18 -5.66 -2.51
C GLU A 169 16.44 -7.08 -3.03
N SER A 170 16.02 -8.11 -2.30
CA SER A 170 16.24 -9.50 -2.70
C SER A 170 15.40 -9.91 -3.92
N HIS A 171 14.25 -9.27 -4.15
CA HIS A 171 13.34 -9.62 -5.24
C HIS A 171 13.44 -8.66 -6.43
N TRP A 172 13.73 -7.39 -6.19
CA TRP A 172 13.67 -6.33 -7.20
C TRP A 172 15.02 -5.63 -7.40
N GLY A 173 16.04 -6.00 -6.60
CA GLY A 173 17.31 -5.34 -6.59
C GLY A 173 17.26 -4.01 -5.83
N ASN A 174 18.36 -3.26 -5.90
CA ASN A 174 18.45 -1.99 -5.20
C ASN A 174 17.60 -0.94 -5.91
N GLN A 175 16.49 -0.55 -5.28
CA GLN A 175 15.55 0.45 -5.79
C GLN A 175 15.95 1.86 -5.35
N ASN A 176 17.22 2.14 -5.28
CA ASN A 176 17.70 3.46 -4.91
C ASN A 176 17.22 4.49 -5.89
N ALA A 177 16.25 5.16 -5.50
CA ALA A 177 15.84 6.34 -6.22
C ALA A 177 15.76 7.48 -5.24
#